data_0617dda5131eb0e5cab03dd86a31de4f
#
_entry.id   0617dda5131eb0e5cab03dd86a31de4f
#
_cell.length_a   1.000
_cell.length_b   1.000
_cell.length_c   1.000
_cell.angle_alpha   90.00
_cell.angle_beta   90.00
_cell.angle_gamma   90.00
#
_symmetry.space_group_name_H-M   'P 1'
#
loop_
_entity.id
_entity.type
_entity.pdbx_description
1 polymer ?
#
loop_
_entity_poly.entity_id
_entity_poly.type
_entity_poly.pdbx_seq_one_letter_code
_entity_poly.pdbx_strand_id
1 'polypeptide(L)'
;MTGQYVFGFGSLAGETSDSDKVALDPRAAVLAQLPGFRRIWGVAMDNTVDIPGYKSYRDVNGERPAVMVAFLDITPDVGTTVEGVCQPVTAQQLAALDARERNYVRIDVTAALVGQPAGRHWLYLGSQHGRERARLGRMQGRLAVAQEYYRQVRHAFERLGRLPAFLDSTDHPGPILRELTRVDVTDEG
;
A
#
# COMPACT_ATOMS: atom_id res chain seq x y z
N MET A 1 7.67 19.12 20.65
CA MET A 1 6.91 17.88 20.30
C MET A 1 7.70 17.18 19.19
N THR A 2 8.08 15.93 19.38
CA THR A 2 8.75 15.13 18.34
C THR A 2 7.77 14.87 17.19
N GLY A 3 8.18 15.18 15.94
CA GLY A 3 7.37 14.95 14.75
C GLY A 3 6.93 13.50 14.63
N GLN A 4 5.78 13.27 13.99
CA GLN A 4 5.32 11.94 13.61
C GLN A 4 5.27 11.83 12.08
N TYR A 5 5.67 10.69 11.57
CA TYR A 5 5.77 10.42 10.14
C TYR A 5 5.18 9.04 9.81
N VAL A 6 4.66 8.90 8.60
CA VAL A 6 4.34 7.59 8.00
C VAL A 6 5.34 7.30 6.90
N PHE A 7 5.97 6.13 6.95
CA PHE A 7 6.83 5.63 5.88
C PHE A 7 5.99 4.97 4.81
N GLY A 8 5.84 5.66 3.68
CA GLY A 8 5.12 5.19 2.49
C GLY A 8 6.04 4.41 1.56
N PHE A 9 5.82 3.11 1.43
CA PHE A 9 6.56 2.23 0.52
C PHE A 9 5.73 1.75 -0.68
N GLY A 10 4.46 2.13 -0.76
CA GLY A 10 3.50 1.82 -1.81
C GLY A 10 2.68 3.04 -2.20
N SER A 11 1.36 2.95 -2.23
CA SER A 11 0.47 4.07 -2.60
C SER A 11 0.64 5.30 -1.70
N LEU A 12 1.02 5.13 -0.44
CA LEU A 12 1.32 6.23 0.48
C LEU A 12 2.62 6.99 0.12
N ALA A 13 3.41 6.54 -0.86
CA ALA A 13 4.56 7.29 -1.38
C ALA A 13 4.15 8.36 -2.41
N GLY A 14 2.93 8.28 -2.95
CA GLY A 14 2.38 9.22 -3.93
C GLY A 14 1.43 10.25 -3.33
N GLU A 15 0.85 11.06 -4.21
CA GLU A 15 -0.28 11.91 -3.86
C GLU A 15 -1.50 11.03 -3.52
N THR A 16 -2.20 11.38 -2.46
CA THR A 16 -3.49 10.76 -2.16
C THR A 16 -4.49 11.16 -3.25
N SER A 17 -5.24 10.19 -3.77
CA SER A 17 -6.32 10.49 -4.73
C SER A 17 -7.43 11.28 -4.04
N ASP A 18 -8.24 12.02 -4.82
CA ASP A 18 -9.40 12.79 -4.29
C ASP A 18 -10.40 11.91 -3.51
N SER A 19 -10.42 10.60 -3.79
CA SER A 19 -11.20 9.61 -3.05
C SER A 19 -10.57 9.22 -1.69
N ASP A 20 -9.32 9.62 -1.44
CA ASP A 20 -8.63 9.30 -0.20
C ASP A 20 -8.96 10.38 0.86
N LYS A 21 -9.70 10.00 1.90
CA LYS A 21 -10.16 10.86 3.00
C LYS A 21 -9.01 11.46 3.86
N VAL A 22 -7.74 11.17 3.54
CA VAL A 22 -6.56 11.66 4.26
C VAL A 22 -5.64 12.37 3.29
N ALA A 23 -5.65 13.70 3.32
CA ALA A 23 -4.71 14.50 2.54
C ALA A 23 -3.34 14.52 3.25
N LEU A 24 -2.31 13.99 2.59
CA LEU A 24 -0.91 14.13 2.97
C LEU A 24 -0.24 15.14 2.02
N ASP A 25 0.71 15.93 2.52
CA ASP A 25 1.44 16.86 1.66
C ASP A 25 2.70 16.20 1.08
N PRO A 26 2.70 15.80 -0.19
CA PRO A 26 3.84 15.12 -0.81
C PRO A 26 5.08 16.03 -0.92
N ARG A 27 4.92 17.37 -0.80
CA ARG A 27 6.05 18.32 -0.84
C ARG A 27 6.86 18.30 0.45
N ALA A 28 6.24 17.86 1.55
CA ALA A 28 6.90 17.70 2.86
C ALA A 28 7.50 16.29 3.03
N ALA A 29 7.37 15.42 2.04
CA ALA A 29 7.88 14.06 2.09
C ALA A 29 9.41 14.03 1.97
N VAL A 30 10.06 13.23 2.82
CA VAL A 30 11.51 13.02 2.84
C VAL A 30 11.83 11.59 2.44
N LEU A 31 12.73 11.42 1.46
CA LEU A 31 13.20 10.08 1.07
C LEU A 31 13.87 9.37 2.24
N ALA A 32 13.54 8.11 2.43
CA ALA A 32 14.14 7.24 3.44
C ALA A 32 14.22 5.79 2.91
N GLN A 33 14.97 4.97 3.61
CA GLN A 33 15.24 3.58 3.23
C GLN A 33 14.91 2.65 4.39
N LEU A 34 14.37 1.47 4.07
CA LEU A 34 14.16 0.37 5.01
C LEU A 34 15.00 -0.82 4.54
N PRO A 35 16.25 -0.99 5.05
CA PRO A 35 17.11 -2.10 4.69
C PRO A 35 16.60 -3.45 5.20
N GLY A 36 16.94 -4.54 4.50
CA GLY A 36 16.59 -5.90 4.91
C GLY A 36 15.16 -6.32 4.56
N PHE A 37 14.50 -5.60 3.65
CA PHE A 37 13.13 -5.89 3.22
C PHE A 37 12.98 -5.75 1.71
N ARG A 38 12.02 -6.48 1.16
CA ARG A 38 11.53 -6.32 -0.21
C ARG A 38 10.01 -6.17 -0.23
N ARG A 39 9.48 -5.56 -1.31
CA ARG A 39 8.03 -5.46 -1.54
C ARG A 39 7.50 -6.72 -2.19
N ILE A 40 6.35 -7.16 -1.72
CA ILE A 40 5.61 -8.29 -2.25
C ILE A 40 4.13 -7.94 -2.43
N TRP A 41 3.41 -8.68 -3.26
CA TRP A 41 1.94 -8.65 -3.34
C TRP A 41 1.37 -9.57 -2.28
N GLY A 42 1.51 -9.15 -1.02
CA GLY A 42 1.37 -10.00 0.16
C GLY A 42 0.11 -9.76 0.98
N VAL A 43 -0.67 -8.72 0.69
CA VAL A 43 -1.92 -8.39 1.40
C VAL A 43 -3.05 -8.38 0.41
N ALA A 44 -4.23 -8.92 0.76
CA ALA A 44 -5.38 -8.87 -0.12
C ALA A 44 -6.70 -8.56 0.58
N MET A 45 -7.64 -8.02 -0.18
CA MET A 45 -9.06 -7.95 0.15
C MET A 45 -9.84 -8.98 -0.67
N ASP A 46 -10.94 -9.48 -0.12
CA ASP A 46 -11.90 -10.29 -0.87
C ASP A 46 -12.82 -9.36 -1.66
N ASN A 47 -12.78 -9.47 -2.99
CA ASN A 47 -13.60 -8.63 -3.85
C ASN A 47 -15.08 -9.03 -3.84
N THR A 48 -15.45 -10.18 -3.29
CA THR A 48 -16.85 -10.65 -3.22
C THR A 48 -17.60 -10.10 -2.00
N VAL A 49 -16.88 -9.54 -1.03
CA VAL A 49 -17.45 -9.03 0.23
C VAL A 49 -17.66 -7.52 0.14
N ASP A 50 -18.88 -7.07 0.38
CA ASP A 50 -19.17 -5.64 0.55
C ASP A 50 -18.81 -5.19 1.96
N ILE A 51 -17.99 -4.14 2.01
CA ILE A 51 -17.61 -3.48 3.25
C ILE A 51 -18.04 -2.02 3.09
N PRO A 52 -19.06 -1.54 3.85
CA PRO A 52 -19.50 -0.15 3.80
C PRO A 52 -18.34 0.84 3.96
N GLY A 53 -18.34 1.90 3.17
CA GLY A 53 -17.27 2.92 3.18
C GLY A 53 -15.90 2.42 2.73
N TYR A 54 -15.84 1.27 2.04
CA TYR A 54 -14.62 0.70 1.48
C TYR A 54 -14.70 0.66 -0.05
N LYS A 55 -13.95 -0.20 -0.70
CA LYS A 55 -13.85 -0.31 -2.17
C LYS A 55 -14.15 -1.73 -2.62
N SER A 56 -14.61 -1.84 -3.87
CA SER A 56 -14.68 -3.06 -4.67
C SER A 56 -14.01 -2.83 -6.01
N TYR A 57 -13.90 -3.89 -6.82
CA TYR A 57 -13.29 -3.81 -8.14
C TYR A 57 -14.18 -4.49 -9.17
N ARG A 58 -14.26 -3.89 -10.36
CA ARG A 58 -14.97 -4.42 -11.52
C ARG A 58 -13.99 -4.69 -12.66
N ASP A 59 -14.30 -5.71 -13.45
CA ASP A 59 -13.56 -6.01 -14.67
C ASP A 59 -13.98 -5.12 -15.85
N VAL A 60 -13.41 -5.38 -17.02
CA VAL A 60 -13.68 -4.62 -18.25
C VAL A 60 -15.13 -4.71 -18.72
N ASN A 61 -15.88 -5.73 -18.31
CA ASN A 61 -17.29 -5.93 -18.61
C ASN A 61 -18.21 -5.27 -17.55
N GLY A 62 -17.64 -4.62 -16.53
CA GLY A 62 -18.37 -4.06 -15.41
C GLY A 62 -18.83 -5.09 -14.38
N GLU A 63 -18.44 -6.36 -14.52
CA GLU A 63 -18.74 -7.43 -13.57
C GLU A 63 -17.79 -7.40 -12.38
N ARG A 64 -18.24 -7.95 -11.27
CA ARG A 64 -17.44 -8.08 -10.04
C ARG A 64 -16.81 -9.47 -9.97
N PRO A 65 -15.53 -9.61 -10.35
CA PRO A 65 -14.90 -10.93 -10.37
C PRO A 65 -14.65 -11.45 -8.94
N ALA A 66 -14.80 -12.77 -8.77
CA ALA A 66 -14.56 -13.46 -7.51
C ALA A 66 -13.05 -13.67 -7.30
N VAL A 67 -12.31 -12.58 -7.07
CA VAL A 67 -10.85 -12.56 -6.86
C VAL A 67 -10.47 -11.98 -5.50
N MET A 68 -9.27 -12.32 -5.04
CA MET A 68 -8.58 -11.62 -3.96
C MET A 68 -7.73 -10.52 -4.56
N VAL A 69 -8.07 -9.24 -4.33
CA VAL A 69 -7.32 -8.10 -4.88
C VAL A 69 -6.15 -7.78 -3.97
N ALA A 70 -4.94 -7.93 -4.51
CA ALA A 70 -3.69 -7.79 -3.78
C ALA A 70 -3.14 -6.37 -3.81
N PHE A 71 -2.49 -6.01 -2.71
CA PHE A 71 -1.76 -4.77 -2.51
C PHE A 71 -0.34 -5.07 -2.02
N LEU A 72 0.52 -4.04 -2.08
CA LEU A 72 1.90 -4.14 -1.60
C LEU A 72 1.96 -4.36 -0.09
N ASP A 73 2.83 -5.25 0.28
CA ASP A 73 3.31 -5.50 1.64
C ASP A 73 4.84 -5.61 1.58
N ILE A 74 5.49 -5.75 2.71
CA ILE A 74 6.93 -6.02 2.78
C ILE A 74 7.19 -7.32 3.52
N THR A 75 8.29 -7.98 3.13
CA THR A 75 8.79 -9.19 3.78
C THR A 75 10.30 -9.06 4.02
N PRO A 76 10.86 -9.68 5.06
CA PRO A 76 12.31 -9.71 5.25
C PRO A 76 13.03 -10.29 4.02
N ASP A 77 14.09 -9.60 3.61
CA ASP A 77 14.97 -10.01 2.51
C ASP A 77 16.36 -9.39 2.70
N VAL A 78 17.27 -10.18 3.22
CA VAL A 78 18.63 -9.74 3.51
C VAL A 78 19.35 -9.37 2.20
N GLY A 79 19.87 -8.15 2.13
CA GLY A 79 20.55 -7.63 0.95
C GLY A 79 19.68 -6.74 0.05
N THR A 80 18.37 -6.73 0.26
CA THR A 80 17.46 -5.79 -0.42
C THR A 80 17.11 -4.60 0.48
N THR A 81 16.83 -3.46 -0.13
CA THR A 81 16.41 -2.24 0.57
C THR A 81 15.16 -1.67 -0.08
N VAL A 82 14.15 -1.44 0.71
CA VAL A 82 12.92 -0.77 0.30
C VAL A 82 13.12 0.74 0.43
N GLU A 83 13.18 1.47 -0.69
CA GLU A 83 13.12 2.93 -0.68
C GLU A 83 11.67 3.40 -0.55
N GLY A 84 11.47 4.52 0.12
CA GLY A 84 10.16 5.12 0.32
C GLY A 84 10.26 6.55 0.79
N VAL A 85 9.17 7.09 1.28
CA VAL A 85 9.12 8.47 1.79
C VAL A 85 8.55 8.50 3.21
N CYS A 86 9.14 9.33 4.06
CA CYS A 86 8.58 9.70 5.36
C CYS A 86 7.71 10.95 5.16
N GLN A 87 6.40 10.79 5.28
CA GLN A 87 5.44 11.89 5.21
C GLN A 87 5.06 12.34 6.63
N PRO A 88 5.17 13.65 6.95
CA PRO A 88 4.74 14.15 8.24
C PRO A 88 3.23 13.99 8.41
N VAL A 89 2.80 13.58 9.60
CA VAL A 89 1.39 13.36 9.92
C VAL A 89 1.03 13.95 11.26
N THR A 90 -0.17 14.51 11.34
CA THR A 90 -0.80 14.87 12.62
C THR A 90 -1.42 13.64 13.27
N ALA A 91 -1.75 13.72 14.56
CA ALA A 91 -2.47 12.66 15.26
C ALA A 91 -3.83 12.35 14.61
N GLN A 92 -4.52 13.37 14.10
CA GLN A 92 -5.80 13.22 13.39
C GLN A 92 -5.63 12.48 12.07
N GLN A 93 -4.62 12.84 11.26
CA GLN A 93 -4.32 12.14 10.00
C GLN A 93 -3.92 10.68 10.26
N LEU A 94 -3.15 10.43 11.33
CA LEU A 94 -2.75 9.08 11.70
C LEU A 94 -3.96 8.21 12.09
N ALA A 95 -4.92 8.75 12.85
CA ALA A 95 -6.16 8.06 13.18
C ALA A 95 -7.02 7.78 11.92
N ALA A 96 -7.07 8.73 10.99
CA ALA A 96 -7.78 8.54 9.73
C ALA A 96 -7.10 7.49 8.83
N LEU A 97 -5.76 7.42 8.81
CA LEU A 97 -5.01 6.36 8.14
C LEU A 97 -5.28 4.99 8.79
N ASP A 98 -5.32 4.90 10.12
CA ASP A 98 -5.66 3.66 10.82
C ASP A 98 -7.04 3.12 10.41
N ALA A 99 -8.03 4.00 10.25
CA ALA A 99 -9.37 3.63 9.81
C ALA A 99 -9.41 3.21 8.32
N ARG A 100 -8.53 3.79 7.48
CA ARG A 100 -8.43 3.51 6.05
C ARG A 100 -7.70 2.20 5.76
N GLU A 101 -6.58 1.94 6.44
CA GLU A 101 -5.64 0.84 6.16
C GLU A 101 -6.10 -0.50 6.77
N ARG A 102 -7.36 -0.89 6.50
CA ARG A 102 -8.08 -2.02 7.12
C ARG A 102 -7.40 -3.39 6.98
N ASN A 103 -6.54 -3.55 5.97
CA ASN A 103 -5.81 -4.79 5.73
C ASN A 103 -4.40 -4.79 6.35
N TYR A 104 -4.07 -3.75 7.10
CA TYR A 104 -2.75 -3.54 7.67
C TYR A 104 -2.82 -3.31 9.18
N VAL A 105 -1.67 -3.41 9.82
CA VAL A 105 -1.44 -3.00 11.21
C VAL A 105 -0.33 -1.96 11.23
N ARG A 106 -0.49 -0.92 12.03
CA ARG A 106 0.52 0.11 12.19
C ARG A 106 1.61 -0.37 13.14
N ILE A 107 2.88 -0.26 12.73
CA ILE A 107 4.05 -0.60 13.54
C ILE A 107 5.03 0.56 13.59
N ASP A 108 5.81 0.64 14.66
CA ASP A 108 6.92 1.59 14.80
C ASP A 108 8.15 1.03 14.09
N VAL A 109 8.70 1.79 13.13
CA VAL A 109 9.90 1.43 12.36
C VAL A 109 11.03 2.45 12.53
N THR A 110 10.93 3.33 13.52
CA THR A 110 11.87 4.44 13.74
C THR A 110 13.33 3.97 13.77
N ALA A 111 13.61 2.87 14.46
CA ALA A 111 14.97 2.33 14.58
C ALA A 111 15.47 1.56 13.34
N ALA A 112 14.57 1.18 12.44
CA ALA A 112 14.90 0.37 11.26
C ALA A 112 15.12 1.23 9.99
N LEU A 113 14.67 2.48 9.97
CA LEU A 113 14.82 3.37 8.84
C LEU A 113 16.20 4.02 8.79
N VAL A 114 16.62 4.38 7.58
CA VAL A 114 17.85 5.14 7.29
C VAL A 114 17.50 6.37 6.46
N GLY A 115 18.08 7.52 6.79
CA GLY A 115 17.84 8.78 6.09
C GLY A 115 16.54 9.50 6.49
N GLN A 116 15.84 9.00 7.50
CA GLN A 116 14.60 9.59 8.00
C GLN A 116 14.83 10.91 8.77
N PRO A 117 13.86 11.85 8.79
CA PRO A 117 13.90 13.02 9.64
C PRO A 117 13.77 12.63 11.12
N ALA A 118 14.16 13.53 12.03
CA ALA A 118 14.03 13.29 13.47
C ALA A 118 12.55 13.19 13.88
N GLY A 119 12.16 12.09 14.55
CA GLY A 119 10.80 11.87 14.98
C GLY A 119 10.42 10.38 15.09
N ARG A 120 9.14 10.13 15.25
CA ARG A 120 8.59 8.77 15.30
C ARG A 120 8.03 8.37 13.93
N HIS A 121 8.39 7.16 13.49
CA HIS A 121 8.03 6.69 12.14
C HIS A 121 7.18 5.44 12.21
N TRP A 122 6.04 5.52 11.53
CA TRP A 122 5.05 4.47 11.44
C TRP A 122 5.06 3.82 10.06
N LEU A 123 4.81 2.54 10.00
CA LEU A 123 4.61 1.77 8.78
C LEU A 123 3.34 0.94 8.90
N TYR A 124 2.58 0.83 7.81
CA TYR A 124 1.44 -0.07 7.70
C TYR A 124 1.89 -1.41 7.12
N LEU A 125 2.07 -2.39 8.01
CA LEU A 125 2.48 -3.76 7.70
C LEU A 125 1.23 -4.62 7.49
N GLY A 126 1.26 -5.54 6.53
CA GLY A 126 0.13 -6.43 6.25
C GLY A 126 -0.37 -7.16 7.49
N SER A 127 -1.68 -7.07 7.76
CA SER A 127 -2.31 -7.80 8.86
C SER A 127 -2.32 -9.30 8.59
N GLN A 128 -2.40 -10.11 9.65
CA GLN A 128 -2.48 -11.57 9.52
C GLN A 128 -3.63 -11.99 8.57
N HIS A 129 -4.82 -11.40 8.71
CA HIS A 129 -5.97 -11.68 7.86
C HIS A 129 -5.76 -11.23 6.40
N GLY A 130 -5.13 -10.06 6.19
CA GLY A 130 -4.80 -9.57 4.85
C GLY A 130 -3.80 -10.48 4.14
N ARG A 131 -2.79 -10.96 4.85
CA ARG A 131 -1.78 -11.89 4.35
C ARG A 131 -2.37 -13.28 4.07
N GLU A 132 -3.25 -13.76 4.94
CA GLU A 132 -3.91 -15.04 4.74
C GLU A 132 -4.82 -15.03 3.50
N ARG A 133 -5.57 -13.94 3.26
CA ARG A 133 -6.34 -13.77 2.02
C ARG A 133 -5.46 -13.80 0.78
N ALA A 134 -4.30 -13.12 0.80
CA ALA A 134 -3.36 -13.15 -0.32
C ALA A 134 -2.80 -14.56 -0.56
N ARG A 135 -2.45 -15.29 0.50
CA ARG A 135 -1.97 -16.66 0.44
C ARG A 135 -3.02 -17.60 -0.16
N LEU A 136 -4.26 -17.56 0.35
CA LEU A 136 -5.38 -18.37 -0.15
C LEU A 136 -5.70 -18.02 -1.60
N GLY A 137 -5.76 -16.73 -1.94
CA GLY A 137 -6.00 -16.28 -3.31
C GLY A 137 -4.94 -16.82 -4.29
N ARG A 138 -3.66 -16.83 -3.87
CA ARG A 138 -2.57 -17.38 -4.68
C ARG A 138 -2.71 -18.89 -4.86
N MET A 139 -2.99 -19.64 -3.79
CA MET A 139 -3.16 -21.09 -3.87
C MET A 139 -4.34 -21.52 -4.76
N GLN A 140 -5.40 -20.70 -4.78
CA GLN A 140 -6.63 -20.94 -5.57
C GLN A 140 -6.56 -20.37 -6.99
N GLY A 141 -5.46 -19.74 -7.41
CA GLY A 141 -5.37 -19.04 -8.70
C GLY A 141 -6.29 -17.82 -8.82
N ARG A 142 -6.75 -17.27 -7.69
CA ARG A 142 -7.70 -16.15 -7.60
C ARG A 142 -7.06 -14.84 -7.15
N LEU A 143 -5.75 -14.79 -6.95
CA LEU A 143 -5.07 -13.55 -6.61
C LEU A 143 -4.99 -12.64 -7.85
N ALA A 144 -5.29 -11.36 -7.68
CA ALA A 144 -5.19 -10.37 -8.76
C ALA A 144 -4.62 -9.06 -8.23
N VAL A 145 -3.79 -8.40 -9.02
CA VAL A 145 -3.33 -7.02 -8.80
C VAL A 145 -4.04 -6.12 -9.80
N ALA A 146 -4.72 -5.09 -9.33
CA ALA A 146 -5.35 -4.11 -10.22
C ALA A 146 -4.27 -3.32 -10.98
N GLN A 147 -4.37 -3.29 -12.32
CA GLN A 147 -3.40 -2.60 -13.18
C GLN A 147 -3.34 -1.10 -12.88
N GLU A 148 -4.49 -0.50 -12.54
CA GLU A 148 -4.57 0.89 -12.11
C GLU A 148 -3.73 1.15 -10.84
N TYR A 149 -3.88 0.30 -9.81
CA TYR A 149 -3.08 0.41 -8.59
C TYR A 149 -1.58 0.24 -8.86
N TYR A 150 -1.21 -0.73 -9.69
CA TYR A 150 0.19 -0.94 -10.08
C TYR A 150 0.78 0.28 -10.80
N ARG A 151 0.01 0.86 -11.75
CA ARG A 151 0.42 2.10 -12.46
C ARG A 151 0.55 3.27 -11.50
N GLN A 152 -0.41 3.45 -10.59
CA GLN A 152 -0.39 4.52 -9.58
C GLN A 152 0.88 4.46 -8.73
N VAL A 153 1.23 3.29 -8.20
CA VAL A 153 2.43 3.14 -7.38
C VAL A 153 3.70 3.37 -8.20
N ARG A 154 3.80 2.81 -9.40
CA ARG A 154 4.94 3.05 -10.29
C ARG A 154 5.13 4.53 -10.59
N HIS A 155 4.06 5.23 -10.93
CA HIS A 155 4.10 6.65 -11.23
C HIS A 155 4.55 7.48 -10.02
N ALA A 156 4.14 7.11 -8.80
CA ALA A 156 4.63 7.76 -7.59
C ALA A 156 6.16 7.66 -7.48
N PHE A 157 6.74 6.46 -7.68
CA PHE A 157 8.19 6.27 -7.63
C PHE A 157 8.93 6.88 -8.83
N GLU A 158 8.30 6.95 -9.99
CA GLU A 158 8.85 7.67 -11.15
C GLU A 158 8.98 9.17 -10.87
N ARG A 159 7.95 9.80 -10.30
CA ARG A 159 7.99 11.22 -9.89
C ARG A 159 9.03 11.50 -8.81
N LEU A 160 9.31 10.54 -7.95
CA LEU A 160 10.39 10.61 -6.96
C LEU A 160 11.78 10.38 -7.56
N GLY A 161 11.90 10.01 -8.84
CA GLY A 161 13.16 9.60 -9.47
C GLY A 161 13.69 8.27 -8.91
N ARG A 162 12.82 7.42 -8.37
CA ARG A 162 13.16 6.16 -7.67
C ARG A 162 12.55 4.91 -8.31
N LEU A 163 12.04 5.02 -9.54
CA LEU A 163 11.45 3.87 -10.23
C LEU A 163 12.39 2.66 -10.37
N PRO A 164 13.68 2.80 -10.73
CA PRO A 164 14.58 1.64 -10.78
C PRO A 164 14.67 0.93 -9.43
N ALA A 165 14.94 1.65 -8.34
CA ALA A 165 15.01 1.07 -6.99
C ALA A 165 13.68 0.42 -6.53
N PHE A 166 12.54 1.00 -6.94
CA PHE A 166 11.24 0.39 -6.71
C PHE A 166 11.11 -0.96 -7.43
N LEU A 167 11.50 -1.03 -8.70
CA LEU A 167 11.40 -2.27 -9.49
C LEU A 167 12.35 -3.35 -8.97
N ASP A 168 13.59 -2.99 -8.59
CA ASP A 168 14.60 -3.92 -8.07
C ASP A 168 14.19 -4.54 -6.73
N SER A 169 13.49 -3.77 -5.90
CA SER A 169 13.05 -4.19 -4.56
C SER A 169 11.59 -4.67 -4.49
N THR A 170 10.94 -4.90 -5.64
CA THR A 170 9.51 -5.28 -5.73
C THR A 170 9.32 -6.51 -6.61
N ASP A 171 8.58 -7.50 -6.11
CA ASP A 171 8.17 -8.63 -6.94
C ASP A 171 7.31 -8.14 -8.11
N HIS A 172 7.65 -8.55 -9.33
CA HIS A 172 6.82 -8.23 -10.48
C HIS A 172 5.49 -8.99 -10.39
N PRO A 173 4.31 -8.34 -10.59
CA PRO A 173 3.02 -9.00 -10.42
C PRO A 173 2.76 -10.08 -11.49
N GLY A 174 3.43 -10.03 -12.64
CA GLY A 174 3.33 -11.06 -13.68
C GLY A 174 1.89 -11.38 -14.09
N PRO A 175 1.52 -12.67 -14.12
CA PRO A 175 0.21 -13.11 -14.62
C PRO A 175 -0.97 -12.77 -13.70
N ILE A 176 -0.74 -12.28 -12.49
CA ILE A 176 -1.82 -11.83 -11.60
C ILE A 176 -2.24 -10.38 -11.86
N LEU A 177 -1.56 -9.65 -12.74
CA LEU A 177 -1.94 -8.30 -13.15
C LEU A 177 -3.21 -8.35 -14.00
N ARG A 178 -4.26 -7.62 -13.58
CA ARG A 178 -5.58 -7.60 -14.20
C ARG A 178 -6.08 -6.19 -14.42
N GLU A 179 -6.84 -5.98 -15.50
CA GLU A 179 -7.61 -4.76 -15.70
C GLU A 179 -8.82 -4.78 -14.79
N LEU A 180 -8.68 -4.08 -13.67
CA LEU A 180 -9.72 -3.93 -12.65
C LEU A 180 -9.87 -2.46 -12.33
N THR A 181 -11.10 -1.95 -12.36
CA THR A 181 -11.45 -0.58 -12.00
C THR A 181 -12.00 -0.54 -10.59
N ARG A 182 -11.46 0.36 -9.78
CA ARG A 182 -11.94 0.60 -8.40
C ARG A 182 -13.33 1.25 -8.42
N VAL A 183 -14.21 0.78 -7.56
CA VAL A 183 -15.50 1.36 -7.27
C VAL A 183 -15.63 1.50 -5.75
N ASP A 184 -15.91 2.72 -5.28
CA ASP A 184 -16.12 2.94 -3.85
C ASP A 184 -17.51 2.45 -3.46
N VAL A 185 -17.58 1.66 -2.38
CA VAL A 185 -18.84 1.17 -1.82
C VAL A 185 -19.41 2.28 -0.94
N THR A 186 -20.59 2.79 -1.30
CA THR A 186 -21.29 3.82 -0.54
C THR A 186 -21.78 3.27 0.82
N ASP A 187 -21.92 4.16 1.80
CA ASP A 187 -22.42 3.81 3.14
C ASP A 187 -23.98 3.63 3.14
N GLU A 188 -24.61 3.62 1.95
CA GLU A 188 -26.07 3.43 1.83
C GLU A 188 -26.44 1.95 1.97
N GLY A 189 -26.95 1.62 3.14
CA GLY A 189 -27.59 0.36 3.50
C GLY A 189 -28.48 0.54 4.71
#